data_b8aae3d6906258290e5c5dfb00eddcb8
#
_entry.id   b8aae3d6906258290e5c5dfb00eddcb8
#
_cell.length_a   1.000
_cell.length_b   1.000
_cell.length_c   1.000
_cell.angle_alpha   90.00
_cell.angle_beta   90.00
_cell.angle_gamma   90.00
#
_symmetry.space_group_name_H-M   'P 1'
#
loop_
_entity.id
_entity.type
_entity.pdbx_description
1 polymer ?
#
loop_
_entity_poly.entity_id
_entity_poly.type
_entity_poly.pdbx_seq_one_letter_code
_entity_poly.pdbx_strand_id
1 'polypeptide(L)'
;MKNEQIIDGYSVSLPNFLTVTAGNDTSLRKIDLPVMTARGVEHIYLTEKELSKHVLALGGIGSGKTNLIDLLVSQIVSSITPEDVVVIFDTKGDFLKKFGKPGDIVFGNLTSLPNGIESAKWNIYRDVTIDEEHINENLLEVCKTLFLDRSLHNNNPFFPNAARDLLYGVMIANIRSNDKEILNNQALLQYFQALDIEKLRELLSKYKDLKSCQYYIEGKNVQTQGVVSEVVQLVREVFIDKFALVGNTSIRECVRNKGKKIFIEYDLGIGNTLAPIYRLLLDMVLKEALCRDSQRGNVYIVIDEFSLLPNLQHIADGVNFGRELGVKIIAGLQNIEQMYEAYGEYSAGSILSGFNTRFFFKVNDSCSRKYIQELLGTNRQIYSFQSSEKQKGFIEQVYTGYVVEDWVYEKLPIGAALFHQNGKIPVIIGLPEFTGLGNQPLNTFAIQSTTRDTDSNQTKGFKRIN
;
A
#
# COMPACT_ATOMS: atom_id res chain seq x y z
N MET A 1 -0.89 26.28 -40.31
CA MET A 1 0.11 25.69 -39.39
C MET A 1 -0.31 26.04 -37.99
N LYS A 2 -0.42 25.08 -37.10
CA LYS A 2 -0.59 25.38 -35.69
C LYS A 2 0.80 25.64 -35.10
N ASN A 3 1.07 26.90 -34.75
CA ASN A 3 2.23 27.17 -33.90
C ASN A 3 1.75 27.09 -32.45
N GLU A 4 2.13 26.06 -31.75
CA GLU A 4 1.91 25.93 -30.33
C GLU A 4 3.17 26.42 -29.61
N GLN A 5 3.02 27.41 -28.77
CA GLN A 5 4.10 27.96 -27.97
C GLN A 5 3.74 27.88 -26.49
N ILE A 6 4.60 27.31 -25.69
CA ILE A 6 4.44 27.26 -24.24
C ILE A 6 4.94 28.59 -23.66
N ILE A 7 4.07 29.28 -22.91
CA ILE A 7 4.41 30.49 -22.20
C ILE A 7 4.84 30.20 -20.78
N ASP A 8 4.16 29.23 -20.13
CA ASP A 8 4.37 28.86 -18.75
C ASP A 8 4.03 27.38 -18.55
N GLY A 9 4.81 26.68 -17.71
CA GLY A 9 4.67 25.24 -17.51
C GLY A 9 5.30 24.41 -18.64
N TYR A 10 4.77 23.19 -18.84
CA TYR A 10 5.26 22.23 -19.84
C TYR A 10 4.10 21.41 -20.40
N SER A 11 4.31 20.83 -21.57
CA SER A 11 3.34 19.94 -22.23
C SER A 11 3.89 18.52 -22.35
N VAL A 12 3.04 17.53 -22.12
CA VAL A 12 3.38 16.11 -22.26
C VAL A 12 3.60 15.75 -23.74
N SER A 13 3.06 16.52 -24.67
CA SER A 13 3.24 16.31 -26.12
C SER A 13 4.61 16.78 -26.63
N LEU A 14 5.32 17.61 -25.87
CA LEU A 14 6.69 17.94 -26.20
C LEU A 14 7.62 16.74 -25.95
N PRO A 15 8.72 16.62 -26.71
CA PRO A 15 9.71 15.60 -26.45
C PRO A 15 10.36 15.86 -25.10
N ASN A 16 9.73 15.34 -24.08
CA ASN A 16 10.18 15.44 -22.71
C ASN A 16 11.31 14.46 -22.50
N PHE A 17 12.39 15.00 -22.04
CA PHE A 17 13.52 14.18 -21.65
C PHE A 17 13.15 13.47 -20.34
N LEU A 18 13.11 12.15 -20.34
CA LEU A 18 13.45 11.43 -19.15
C LEU A 18 14.87 11.93 -18.82
N THR A 19 14.95 12.97 -17.99
CA THR A 19 16.20 13.25 -17.32
C THR A 19 16.38 12.14 -16.30
N VAL A 20 16.76 10.99 -16.85
CA VAL A 20 17.40 9.98 -16.07
C VAL A 20 18.62 10.68 -15.52
N THR A 21 18.59 11.06 -14.28
CA THR A 21 19.82 11.30 -13.53
C THR A 21 20.47 9.94 -13.41
N ALA A 22 21.06 9.49 -14.51
CA ALA A 22 22.10 8.52 -14.46
C ALA A 22 23.23 9.19 -13.71
N GLY A 23 23.22 9.12 -12.40
CA GLY A 23 24.47 9.15 -11.69
C GLY A 23 25.31 8.08 -12.39
N ASN A 24 26.51 8.41 -12.83
CA ASN A 24 27.44 7.48 -13.49
C ASN A 24 27.81 6.29 -12.59
N ASP A 25 27.33 6.26 -11.36
CA ASP A 25 27.54 5.19 -10.40
C ASP A 25 26.45 4.14 -10.51
N THR A 26 26.70 3.10 -11.29
CA THR A 26 25.81 1.96 -11.47
C THR A 26 25.63 1.15 -10.17
N SER A 27 26.53 1.29 -9.19
CA SER A 27 26.48 0.59 -7.90
C SER A 27 25.34 1.08 -7.00
N LEU A 28 24.82 2.31 -7.24
CA LEU A 28 23.71 2.89 -6.49
C LEU A 28 22.33 2.57 -7.08
N ARG A 29 22.26 1.82 -8.17
CA ARG A 29 21.00 1.49 -8.83
C ARG A 29 20.41 0.23 -8.20
N LYS A 30 19.21 0.34 -7.63
CA LYS A 30 18.48 -0.82 -7.12
C LYS A 30 17.56 -1.40 -8.19
N ILE A 31 16.93 -0.54 -8.99
CA ILE A 31 15.98 -0.91 -10.04
C ILE A 31 16.41 -0.27 -11.35
N ASP A 32 16.43 -1.07 -12.40
CA ASP A 32 16.58 -0.65 -13.79
C ASP A 32 15.33 -1.11 -14.55
N LEU A 33 14.42 -0.18 -14.81
CA LEU A 33 13.16 -0.45 -15.51
C LEU A 33 13.26 0.04 -16.95
N PRO A 34 13.41 -0.85 -17.94
CA PRO A 34 13.34 -0.48 -19.34
C PRO A 34 11.90 -0.08 -19.68
N VAL A 35 11.73 1.03 -20.39
CA VAL A 35 10.43 1.56 -20.80
C VAL A 35 10.47 2.02 -22.24
N MET A 36 9.34 1.88 -22.94
CA MET A 36 9.15 2.43 -24.26
C MET A 36 8.61 3.86 -24.16
N THR A 37 9.29 4.80 -24.80
CA THR A 37 8.84 6.18 -24.94
C THR A 37 8.66 6.54 -26.42
N ALA A 38 8.22 7.74 -26.72
CA ALA A 38 8.15 8.25 -28.09
C ALA A 38 9.52 8.25 -28.83
N ARG A 39 10.62 8.08 -28.10
CA ARG A 39 12.00 8.06 -28.63
C ARG A 39 12.59 6.67 -28.77
N GLY A 40 11.87 5.64 -28.37
CA GLY A 40 12.33 4.29 -28.28
C GLY A 40 12.50 3.81 -26.85
N VAL A 41 13.34 2.81 -26.65
CA VAL A 41 13.59 2.23 -25.33
C VAL A 41 14.50 3.16 -24.52
N GLU A 42 14.00 3.57 -23.37
CA GLU A 42 14.71 4.34 -22.35
C GLU A 42 14.67 3.57 -21.02
N HIS A 43 15.43 4.02 -20.02
CA HIS A 43 15.51 3.34 -18.73
C HIS A 43 15.13 4.28 -17.58
N ILE A 44 14.28 3.80 -16.67
CA ILE A 44 14.02 4.46 -15.41
C ILE A 44 14.87 3.77 -14.34
N TYR A 45 15.78 4.52 -13.74
CA TYR A 45 16.61 4.03 -12.65
C TYR A 45 16.07 4.55 -11.32
N LEU A 46 15.83 3.64 -10.36
CA LEU A 46 15.45 3.99 -9.02
C LEU A 46 16.53 3.51 -8.05
N THR A 47 17.19 4.45 -7.43
CA THR A 47 18.18 4.20 -6.37
C THR A 47 17.48 3.91 -5.04
N GLU A 48 18.22 3.43 -4.05
CA GLU A 48 17.71 3.26 -2.68
C GLU A 48 17.12 4.58 -2.13
N LYS A 49 17.75 5.71 -2.43
CA LYS A 49 17.28 7.05 -2.02
C LYS A 49 15.96 7.43 -2.70
N GLU A 50 15.72 7.01 -3.93
CA GLU A 50 14.46 7.28 -4.64
C GLU A 50 13.36 6.34 -4.16
N LEU A 51 13.67 5.07 -3.92
CA LEU A 51 12.74 4.11 -3.33
C LEU A 51 12.30 4.51 -1.91
N SER A 52 13.20 5.13 -1.12
CA SER A 52 12.85 5.67 0.21
C SER A 52 11.86 6.84 0.18
N LYS A 53 11.55 7.36 -1.01
CA LYS A 53 10.50 8.37 -1.23
C LYS A 53 9.21 7.75 -1.76
N HIS A 54 9.09 6.45 -1.66
CA HIS A 54 7.94 5.62 -1.97
C HIS A 54 7.47 5.65 -3.43
N VAL A 55 6.78 4.59 -3.84
CA VAL A 55 6.27 4.40 -5.20
C VAL A 55 4.76 4.12 -5.16
N LEU A 56 3.99 4.85 -5.95
CA LEU A 56 2.54 4.67 -6.10
C LEU A 56 2.22 4.25 -7.54
N ALA A 57 1.44 3.18 -7.68
CA ALA A 57 0.82 2.76 -8.92
C ALA A 57 -0.70 2.98 -8.84
N LEU A 58 -1.22 4.00 -9.53
CA LEU A 58 -2.64 4.33 -9.55
C LEU A 58 -3.25 3.97 -10.91
N GLY A 59 -4.38 3.24 -10.91
CA GLY A 59 -5.11 2.94 -12.15
C GLY A 59 -6.17 1.86 -11.98
N GLY A 60 -7.11 1.78 -12.88
CA GLY A 60 -8.22 0.84 -12.86
C GLY A 60 -7.80 -0.63 -12.92
N ILE A 61 -8.76 -1.52 -12.79
CA ILE A 61 -8.56 -2.97 -12.89
C ILE A 61 -8.04 -3.32 -14.30
N GLY A 62 -7.04 -4.20 -14.38
CA GLY A 62 -6.47 -4.65 -15.65
C GLY A 62 -5.64 -3.60 -16.40
N SER A 63 -5.32 -2.46 -15.79
CA SER A 63 -4.53 -1.39 -16.44
C SER A 63 -3.03 -1.65 -16.53
N GLY A 64 -2.49 -2.60 -15.75
CA GLY A 64 -1.06 -2.97 -15.75
C GLY A 64 -0.33 -2.69 -14.43
N LYS A 65 -1.03 -2.29 -13.35
CA LYS A 65 -0.42 -2.05 -12.03
C LYS A 65 0.37 -3.24 -11.50
N THR A 66 -0.27 -4.42 -11.44
CA THR A 66 0.37 -5.64 -10.93
C THR A 66 1.61 -6.00 -11.75
N ASN A 67 1.57 -5.82 -13.09
CA ASN A 67 2.75 -6.00 -13.93
C ASN A 67 3.92 -5.07 -13.55
N LEU A 68 3.64 -3.79 -13.28
CA LEU A 68 4.66 -2.86 -12.77
C LEU A 68 5.22 -3.33 -11.42
N ILE A 69 4.33 -3.71 -10.48
CA ILE A 69 4.76 -4.17 -9.15
C ILE A 69 5.61 -5.44 -9.27
N ASP A 70 5.24 -6.38 -10.15
CA ASP A 70 6.05 -7.58 -10.45
C ASP A 70 7.45 -7.20 -10.94
N LEU A 71 7.56 -6.24 -11.88
CA LEU A 71 8.83 -5.75 -12.40
C LEU A 71 9.71 -5.13 -11.31
N LEU A 72 9.11 -4.38 -10.40
CA LEU A 72 9.82 -3.75 -9.28
C LEU A 72 10.25 -4.81 -8.24
N VAL A 73 9.30 -5.65 -7.81
CA VAL A 73 9.53 -6.69 -6.79
C VAL A 73 10.58 -7.69 -7.24
N SER A 74 10.57 -8.11 -8.51
CA SER A 74 11.55 -9.06 -9.04
C SER A 74 12.99 -8.58 -8.86
N GLN A 75 13.24 -7.29 -9.09
CA GLN A 75 14.57 -6.71 -8.94
C GLN A 75 14.94 -6.47 -7.47
N ILE A 76 13.97 -6.04 -6.64
CA ILE A 76 14.17 -5.90 -5.21
C ILE A 76 14.55 -7.25 -4.60
N VAL A 77 13.74 -8.28 -4.84
CA VAL A 77 13.97 -9.64 -4.29
C VAL A 77 15.28 -10.26 -4.75
N SER A 78 15.73 -9.95 -5.98
CA SER A 78 17.01 -10.42 -6.52
C SER A 78 18.22 -9.72 -5.92
N SER A 79 18.04 -8.57 -5.28
CA SER A 79 19.10 -7.70 -4.77
C SER A 79 19.02 -7.42 -3.26
N ILE A 80 18.14 -8.11 -2.51
CA ILE A 80 18.07 -7.99 -1.06
C ILE A 80 19.31 -8.58 -0.39
N THR A 81 19.71 -7.94 0.69
CA THR A 81 20.80 -8.39 1.56
C THR A 81 20.24 -9.03 2.84
N PRO A 82 21.07 -9.71 3.66
CA PRO A 82 20.64 -10.19 4.98
C PRO A 82 20.14 -9.09 5.93
N GLU A 83 20.48 -7.84 5.67
CA GLU A 83 20.04 -6.69 6.46
C GLU A 83 18.70 -6.12 5.98
N ASP A 84 18.18 -6.57 4.83
CA ASP A 84 16.92 -6.12 4.28
C ASP A 84 15.79 -7.10 4.60
N VAL A 85 14.56 -6.62 4.64
CA VAL A 85 13.33 -7.44 4.67
C VAL A 85 12.35 -6.93 3.65
N VAL A 86 11.65 -7.84 3.00
CA VAL A 86 10.57 -7.53 2.05
C VAL A 86 9.26 -8.08 2.60
N VAL A 87 8.30 -7.22 2.85
CA VAL A 87 6.95 -7.58 3.28
C VAL A 87 5.99 -7.33 2.13
N ILE A 88 5.27 -8.35 1.72
CA ILE A 88 4.34 -8.29 0.58
C ILE A 88 2.94 -8.62 1.09
N PHE A 89 2.03 -7.66 0.98
CA PHE A 89 0.59 -7.88 1.15
C PHE A 89 0.03 -8.36 -0.18
N ASP A 90 -0.24 -9.66 -0.27
CA ASP A 90 -0.66 -10.33 -1.50
C ASP A 90 -2.15 -10.67 -1.45
N THR A 91 -2.93 -10.08 -2.34
CA THR A 91 -4.39 -10.22 -2.35
C THR A 91 -4.89 -11.34 -3.25
N LYS A 92 -4.03 -11.89 -4.09
CA LYS A 92 -4.36 -12.91 -5.10
C LYS A 92 -3.51 -14.17 -5.00
N GLY A 93 -2.51 -14.17 -4.13
CA GLY A 93 -1.51 -15.24 -4.03
C GLY A 93 -0.56 -15.31 -5.23
N ASP A 94 -0.52 -14.27 -6.06
CA ASP A 94 0.30 -14.25 -7.27
C ASP A 94 1.76 -13.95 -6.96
N PHE A 95 2.04 -13.07 -6.00
CA PHE A 95 3.40 -12.74 -5.58
C PHE A 95 4.05 -13.91 -4.85
N LEU A 96 3.31 -14.60 -3.99
CA LEU A 96 3.82 -15.80 -3.31
C LEU A 96 4.20 -16.90 -4.32
N LYS A 97 3.37 -17.14 -5.35
CA LYS A 97 3.67 -18.11 -6.41
C LYS A 97 4.91 -17.75 -7.22
N LYS A 98 5.07 -16.44 -7.54
CA LYS A 98 6.17 -15.94 -8.38
C LYS A 98 7.49 -15.82 -7.61
N PHE A 99 7.45 -15.33 -6.36
CA PHE A 99 8.63 -14.91 -5.61
C PHE A 99 8.88 -15.70 -4.34
N GLY A 100 7.93 -16.53 -3.88
CA GLY A 100 8.05 -17.34 -2.68
C GLY A 100 9.04 -18.48 -2.83
N LYS A 101 9.85 -18.70 -1.80
CA LYS A 101 10.84 -19.78 -1.71
C LYS A 101 10.72 -20.50 -0.36
N PRO A 102 11.13 -21.77 -0.25
CA PRO A 102 11.25 -22.44 1.05
C PRO A 102 12.08 -21.60 2.03
N GLY A 103 11.58 -21.44 3.24
CA GLY A 103 12.21 -20.60 4.27
C GLY A 103 11.68 -19.16 4.35
N ASP A 104 10.88 -18.72 3.38
CA ASP A 104 10.10 -17.48 3.51
C ASP A 104 8.96 -17.65 4.53
N ILE A 105 8.49 -16.54 5.06
CA ILE A 105 7.49 -16.54 6.12
C ILE A 105 6.15 -16.12 5.51
N VAL A 106 5.10 -16.91 5.76
CA VAL A 106 3.76 -16.63 5.24
C VAL A 106 2.76 -16.54 6.39
N PHE A 107 2.13 -15.37 6.55
CA PHE A 107 0.99 -15.15 7.43
C PHE A 107 -0.29 -15.17 6.59
N GLY A 108 -1.21 -16.04 6.89
CA GLY A 108 -2.47 -16.13 6.16
C GLY A 108 -3.25 -17.38 6.55
N ASN A 109 -4.46 -17.49 6.01
CA ASN A 109 -5.39 -18.56 6.33
C ASN A 109 -5.54 -19.60 5.21
N LEU A 110 -4.69 -19.56 4.18
CA LEU A 110 -4.73 -20.51 3.06
C LEU A 110 -4.41 -21.94 3.50
N THR A 111 -5.18 -22.89 3.00
CA THR A 111 -5.03 -24.32 3.35
C THR A 111 -3.84 -24.97 2.66
N SER A 112 -3.47 -24.54 1.47
CA SER A 112 -2.30 -25.02 0.75
C SER A 112 -1.47 -23.86 0.19
N LEU A 113 -0.17 -23.92 0.40
CA LEU A 113 0.78 -22.93 -0.07
C LEU A 113 1.64 -23.54 -1.20
N PRO A 114 2.06 -22.73 -2.17
CA PRO A 114 2.92 -23.20 -3.26
C PRO A 114 4.32 -23.55 -2.75
N ASN A 115 5.08 -24.28 -3.55
CA ASN A 115 6.52 -24.48 -3.39
C ASN A 115 6.97 -25.13 -2.06
N GLY A 116 6.09 -25.88 -1.37
CA GLY A 116 6.41 -26.47 -0.06
C GLY A 116 6.63 -25.47 1.07
N ILE A 117 6.10 -24.26 0.92
CA ILE A 117 6.13 -23.23 1.96
C ILE A 117 5.09 -23.59 3.02
N GLU A 118 5.42 -23.36 4.28
CA GLU A 118 4.50 -23.54 5.40
C GLU A 118 4.00 -22.18 5.93
N SER A 119 2.74 -22.13 6.35
CA SER A 119 2.20 -20.95 7.01
C SER A 119 2.80 -20.78 8.40
N ALA A 120 3.21 -19.57 8.71
CA ALA A 120 3.66 -19.20 10.05
C ALA A 120 2.51 -19.34 11.05
N LYS A 121 2.79 -19.91 12.21
CA LYS A 121 1.86 -19.95 13.33
C LYS A 121 2.01 -18.69 14.17
N TRP A 122 1.22 -17.68 13.81
CA TRP A 122 1.26 -16.37 14.46
C TRP A 122 0.80 -16.42 15.90
N ASN A 123 1.46 -15.64 16.76
CA ASN A 123 1.10 -15.49 18.16
C ASN A 123 1.08 -14.00 18.55
N ILE A 124 -0.11 -13.46 18.83
CA ILE A 124 -0.34 -12.07 19.19
C ILE A 124 0.43 -11.66 20.46
N TYR A 125 0.56 -12.55 21.44
CA TYR A 125 1.29 -12.26 22.67
C TYR A 125 2.78 -12.02 22.42
N ARG A 126 3.39 -12.76 21.48
CA ARG A 126 4.80 -12.54 21.14
C ARG A 126 5.06 -11.19 20.51
N ASP A 127 4.11 -10.68 19.70
CA ASP A 127 4.22 -9.35 19.15
C ASP A 127 4.07 -8.26 20.21
N VAL A 128 3.20 -8.48 21.20
CA VAL A 128 2.99 -7.55 22.31
C VAL A 128 4.18 -7.52 23.26
N THR A 129 4.76 -8.68 23.57
CA THR A 129 5.81 -8.82 24.60
C THR A 129 7.23 -8.73 24.06
N ILE A 130 7.42 -8.41 22.80
CA ILE A 130 8.75 -8.31 22.16
C ILE A 130 9.65 -7.25 22.84
N ASP A 131 9.03 -6.20 23.38
CA ASP A 131 9.68 -5.13 24.13
C ASP A 131 9.05 -5.06 25.51
N GLU A 132 9.74 -5.56 26.53
CA GLU A 132 9.20 -5.68 27.90
C GLU A 132 8.80 -4.32 28.51
N GLU A 133 9.50 -3.27 28.15
CA GLU A 133 9.23 -1.90 28.62
C GLU A 133 7.97 -1.29 28.01
N HIS A 134 7.51 -1.78 26.84
CA HIS A 134 6.41 -1.22 26.06
C HIS A 134 5.17 -2.13 25.95
N ILE A 135 5.07 -3.17 26.81
CA ILE A 135 3.95 -4.14 26.75
C ILE A 135 2.58 -3.47 26.80
N ASN A 136 2.39 -2.51 27.71
CA ASN A 136 1.10 -1.83 27.87
C ASN A 136 0.72 -1.04 26.60
N GLU A 137 1.65 -0.31 26.02
CA GLU A 137 1.45 0.50 24.81
C GLU A 137 1.17 -0.41 23.61
N ASN A 138 1.98 -1.45 23.43
CA ASN A 138 1.78 -2.44 22.37
C ASN A 138 0.40 -3.09 22.45
N LEU A 139 -0.01 -3.49 23.67
CA LEU A 139 -1.30 -4.14 23.88
C LEU A 139 -2.48 -3.21 23.65
N LEU A 140 -2.40 -1.95 24.12
CA LEU A 140 -3.42 -0.93 23.85
C LEU A 140 -3.62 -0.71 22.37
N GLU A 141 -2.54 -0.64 21.61
CA GLU A 141 -2.57 -0.47 20.17
C GLU A 141 -3.19 -1.67 19.46
N VAL A 142 -2.77 -2.88 19.82
CA VAL A 142 -3.38 -4.12 19.32
C VAL A 142 -4.90 -4.13 19.55
N CYS A 143 -5.34 -3.85 20.78
CA CYS A 143 -6.76 -3.83 21.08
C CYS A 143 -7.51 -2.71 20.33
N LYS A 144 -6.89 -1.53 20.15
CA LYS A 144 -7.48 -0.46 19.32
C LYS A 144 -7.66 -0.87 17.86
N THR A 145 -6.64 -1.48 17.27
CA THR A 145 -6.71 -1.94 15.86
C THR A 145 -7.78 -3.00 15.66
N LEU A 146 -7.89 -3.96 16.58
CA LEU A 146 -8.90 -5.03 16.49
C LEU A 146 -10.33 -4.52 16.59
N PHE A 147 -10.59 -3.51 17.46
CA PHE A 147 -11.93 -2.93 17.66
C PHE A 147 -12.23 -1.73 16.76
N LEU A 148 -11.32 -1.33 15.87
CA LEU A 148 -11.41 -0.06 15.14
C LEU A 148 -12.73 0.05 14.34
N ASP A 149 -13.03 -0.92 13.50
CA ASP A 149 -14.22 -0.88 12.64
C ASP A 149 -15.51 -0.88 13.46
N ARG A 150 -15.54 -1.65 14.55
CA ARG A 150 -16.69 -1.69 15.46
C ARG A 150 -16.91 -0.37 16.18
N SER A 151 -15.83 0.34 16.51
CA SER A 151 -15.89 1.66 17.15
C SER A 151 -16.31 2.76 16.18
N LEU A 152 -15.87 2.70 14.93
CA LEU A 152 -16.19 3.71 13.91
C LEU A 152 -17.61 3.60 13.35
N HIS A 153 -18.13 2.39 13.18
CA HIS A 153 -19.43 2.15 12.54
C HIS A 153 -20.58 1.94 13.55
N ASN A 154 -20.33 2.06 14.84
CA ASN A 154 -21.35 1.88 15.86
C ASN A 154 -21.96 3.23 16.32
N ASN A 155 -23.28 3.35 16.27
CA ASN A 155 -23.97 4.54 16.80
C ASN A 155 -23.77 4.74 18.31
N ASN A 156 -23.42 3.68 19.04
CA ASN A 156 -23.06 3.75 20.45
C ASN A 156 -21.68 3.12 20.68
N PRO A 157 -20.60 3.91 20.59
CA PRO A 157 -19.23 3.41 20.71
C PRO A 157 -18.86 2.93 22.13
N PHE A 158 -19.77 3.08 23.11
CA PHE A 158 -19.55 2.59 24.48
C PHE A 158 -19.25 1.08 24.50
N PHE A 159 -20.07 0.26 23.81
CA PHE A 159 -19.91 -1.20 23.86
C PHE A 159 -18.58 -1.68 23.27
N PRO A 160 -18.19 -1.32 22.05
CA PRO A 160 -16.91 -1.73 21.52
C PRO A 160 -15.71 -1.16 22.29
N ASN A 161 -15.81 0.06 22.85
CA ASN A 161 -14.74 0.60 23.68
C ASN A 161 -14.59 -0.14 25.01
N ALA A 162 -15.70 -0.44 25.70
CA ALA A 162 -15.67 -1.24 26.93
C ALA A 162 -15.20 -2.68 26.68
N ALA A 163 -15.60 -3.29 25.55
CA ALA A 163 -15.16 -4.62 25.14
C ALA A 163 -13.64 -4.64 24.82
N ARG A 164 -13.14 -3.59 24.17
CA ARG A 164 -11.69 -3.39 23.95
C ARG A 164 -10.92 -3.35 25.26
N ASP A 165 -11.42 -2.62 26.24
CA ASP A 165 -10.79 -2.49 27.57
C ASP A 165 -10.85 -3.82 28.34
N LEU A 166 -11.89 -4.63 28.15
CA LEU A 166 -11.95 -6.00 28.71
C LEU A 166 -10.93 -6.92 28.05
N LEU A 167 -10.79 -6.89 26.72
CA LEU A 167 -9.77 -7.66 26.01
C LEU A 167 -8.37 -7.31 26.49
N TYR A 168 -8.08 -6.01 26.59
CA TYR A 168 -6.84 -5.49 27.19
C TYR A 168 -6.63 -6.05 28.59
N GLY A 169 -7.64 -5.96 29.47
CA GLY A 169 -7.56 -6.43 30.86
C GLY A 169 -7.25 -7.91 30.95
N VAL A 170 -7.88 -8.76 30.14
CA VAL A 170 -7.60 -10.20 30.10
C VAL A 170 -6.18 -10.47 29.60
N MET A 171 -5.79 -9.88 28.48
CA MET A 171 -4.48 -10.12 27.89
C MET A 171 -3.33 -9.66 28.81
N ILE A 172 -3.43 -8.49 29.44
CA ILE A 172 -2.39 -8.01 30.37
C ILE A 172 -2.33 -8.85 31.64
N ALA A 173 -3.48 -9.32 32.13
CA ALA A 173 -3.52 -10.24 33.29
C ALA A 173 -2.86 -11.59 32.97
N ASN A 174 -3.09 -12.12 31.77
CA ASN A 174 -2.42 -13.34 31.28
C ASN A 174 -0.90 -13.13 31.21
N ILE A 175 -0.43 -12.02 30.64
CA ILE A 175 1.01 -11.73 30.55
C ILE A 175 1.64 -11.67 31.95
N ARG A 176 0.98 -10.99 32.91
CA ARG A 176 1.46 -10.86 34.30
C ARG A 176 1.41 -12.15 35.11
N SER A 177 0.64 -13.15 34.68
CA SER A 177 0.59 -14.46 35.35
C SER A 177 1.87 -15.26 35.16
N ASN A 178 2.69 -14.93 34.16
CA ASN A 178 3.89 -15.67 33.72
C ASN A 178 3.62 -17.13 33.31
N ASP A 179 2.37 -17.49 33.08
CA ASP A 179 2.01 -18.83 32.58
C ASP A 179 2.13 -18.86 31.05
N LYS A 180 3.19 -19.47 30.56
CA LYS A 180 3.48 -19.54 29.13
C LYS A 180 2.46 -20.37 28.34
N GLU A 181 1.73 -21.28 29.00
CA GLU A 181 0.76 -22.14 28.32
C GLU A 181 -0.48 -21.36 27.85
N ILE A 182 -0.82 -20.27 28.52
CA ILE A 182 -1.96 -19.44 28.14
C ILE A 182 -1.60 -18.26 27.21
N LEU A 183 -0.30 -18.03 26.96
CA LEU A 183 0.16 -16.91 26.11
C LEU A 183 0.17 -17.29 24.62
N ASN A 184 -0.99 -17.69 24.12
CA ASN A 184 -1.17 -18.00 22.70
C ASN A 184 -2.63 -17.72 22.25
N ASN A 185 -2.82 -17.69 20.94
CA ASN A 185 -4.11 -17.35 20.33
C ASN A 185 -5.21 -18.37 20.65
N GLN A 186 -4.87 -19.67 20.69
CA GLN A 186 -5.84 -20.74 20.99
C GLN A 186 -6.36 -20.63 22.42
N ALA A 187 -5.47 -20.41 23.38
CA ALA A 187 -5.85 -20.25 24.78
C ALA A 187 -6.73 -19.00 24.99
N LEU A 188 -6.41 -17.89 24.30
CA LEU A 188 -7.22 -16.67 24.31
C LEU A 188 -8.63 -16.92 23.76
N LEU A 189 -8.74 -17.60 22.61
CA LEU A 189 -10.01 -17.96 22.01
C LEU A 189 -10.84 -18.86 22.95
N GLN A 190 -10.23 -19.93 23.50
CA GLN A 190 -10.88 -20.86 24.43
C GLN A 190 -11.37 -20.15 25.70
N TYR A 191 -10.57 -19.22 26.24
CA TYR A 191 -10.96 -18.43 27.41
C TYR A 191 -12.25 -17.64 27.14
N PHE A 192 -12.37 -16.96 26.01
CA PHE A 192 -13.57 -16.18 25.66
C PHE A 192 -14.75 -17.07 25.20
N GLN A 193 -14.50 -18.25 24.62
CA GLN A 193 -15.57 -19.22 24.30
C GLN A 193 -16.22 -19.83 25.52
N ALA A 194 -15.44 -20.06 26.58
CA ALA A 194 -15.90 -20.63 27.86
C ALA A 194 -16.03 -19.56 28.95
N LEU A 195 -16.26 -18.30 28.55
CA LEU A 195 -16.21 -17.16 29.44
C LEU A 195 -17.22 -17.28 30.59
N ASP A 196 -16.71 -17.22 31.82
CA ASP A 196 -17.44 -17.09 33.06
C ASP A 196 -17.18 -15.68 33.64
N ILE A 197 -18.25 -14.92 33.82
CA ILE A 197 -18.17 -13.53 34.32
C ILE A 197 -17.56 -13.45 35.70
N GLU A 198 -17.85 -14.40 36.59
CA GLU A 198 -17.29 -14.41 37.95
C GLU A 198 -15.79 -14.65 37.95
N LYS A 199 -15.33 -15.63 37.10
CA LYS A 199 -13.90 -15.86 36.91
C LYS A 199 -13.20 -14.68 36.27
N LEU A 200 -13.86 -13.98 35.33
CA LEU A 200 -13.32 -12.77 34.72
C LEU A 200 -13.14 -11.66 35.77
N ARG A 201 -14.13 -11.49 36.66
CA ARG A 201 -14.02 -10.53 37.79
C ARG A 201 -12.88 -10.89 38.72
N GLU A 202 -12.73 -12.17 39.08
CA GLU A 202 -11.64 -12.65 39.93
C GLU A 202 -10.28 -12.37 39.27
N LEU A 203 -10.14 -12.63 37.96
CA LEU A 203 -8.92 -12.37 37.23
C LEU A 203 -8.55 -10.89 37.28
N LEU A 204 -9.49 -10.01 36.95
CA LEU A 204 -9.26 -8.55 36.92
C LEU A 204 -9.02 -7.97 38.33
N SER A 205 -9.63 -8.55 39.38
CA SER A 205 -9.47 -8.10 40.76
C SER A 205 -8.07 -8.27 41.32
N LYS A 206 -7.30 -9.21 40.77
CA LYS A 206 -5.91 -9.44 41.17
C LYS A 206 -4.99 -8.22 40.96
N TYR A 207 -5.38 -7.31 40.05
CA TYR A 207 -4.57 -6.16 39.68
C TYR A 207 -5.32 -4.87 39.91
N LYS A 208 -4.76 -3.98 40.75
CA LYS A 208 -5.40 -2.71 41.16
C LYS A 208 -5.70 -1.78 39.99
N ASP A 209 -4.85 -1.77 38.97
CA ASP A 209 -4.98 -0.94 37.79
C ASP A 209 -6.06 -1.44 36.81
N LEU A 210 -6.49 -2.70 36.91
CA LEU A 210 -7.55 -3.28 36.09
C LEU A 210 -8.96 -3.16 36.73
N LYS A 211 -9.09 -2.50 37.90
CA LYS A 211 -10.40 -2.27 38.55
C LYS A 211 -11.37 -1.50 37.65
N SER A 212 -10.88 -0.56 36.85
CA SER A 212 -11.74 0.17 35.90
C SER A 212 -12.44 -0.74 34.91
N CYS A 213 -11.79 -1.83 34.46
CA CYS A 213 -12.40 -2.82 33.59
C CYS A 213 -13.51 -3.62 34.27
N GLN A 214 -13.47 -3.76 35.61
CA GLN A 214 -14.52 -4.45 36.38
C GLN A 214 -15.86 -3.74 36.34
N TYR A 215 -15.88 -2.39 36.31
CA TYR A 215 -17.11 -1.62 36.21
C TYR A 215 -17.99 -2.00 35.03
N TYR A 216 -17.39 -2.41 33.90
CA TYR A 216 -18.14 -2.84 32.73
C TYR A 216 -18.88 -4.16 32.93
N ILE A 217 -18.51 -4.95 33.97
CA ILE A 217 -19.04 -6.29 34.24
C ILE A 217 -19.61 -6.46 35.66
N GLU A 218 -19.73 -5.39 36.45
CA GLU A 218 -20.22 -5.48 37.84
C GLU A 218 -21.68 -5.90 37.97
N GLY A 219 -22.53 -5.51 37.02
CA GLY A 219 -23.97 -5.82 37.02
C GLY A 219 -24.30 -7.14 36.29
N LYS A 220 -25.48 -7.69 36.61
CA LYS A 220 -26.15 -8.73 35.77
C LYS A 220 -27.19 -8.10 34.87
N ASN A 221 -26.88 -6.95 34.27
CA ASN A 221 -27.77 -6.17 33.44
C ASN A 221 -27.49 -6.35 31.96
N VAL A 222 -28.35 -5.82 31.10
CA VAL A 222 -28.24 -5.86 29.63
C VAL A 222 -26.93 -5.21 29.15
N GLN A 223 -26.45 -4.19 29.87
CA GLN A 223 -25.22 -3.49 29.52
C GLN A 223 -23.99 -4.41 29.65
N THR A 224 -23.86 -5.12 30.78
CA THR A 224 -22.79 -6.13 30.97
C THR A 224 -22.83 -7.21 29.93
N GLN A 225 -24.03 -7.73 29.61
CA GLN A 225 -24.19 -8.74 28.56
C GLN A 225 -23.78 -8.20 27.19
N GLY A 226 -24.13 -6.94 26.88
CA GLY A 226 -23.73 -6.29 25.63
C GLY A 226 -22.21 -6.18 25.47
N VAL A 227 -21.52 -5.70 26.50
CA VAL A 227 -20.03 -5.57 26.48
C VAL A 227 -19.35 -6.95 26.36
N VAL A 228 -19.82 -7.93 27.13
CA VAL A 228 -19.28 -9.31 27.06
C VAL A 228 -19.52 -9.94 25.68
N SER A 229 -20.73 -9.79 25.14
CA SER A 229 -21.05 -10.31 23.79
C SER A 229 -20.17 -9.71 22.72
N GLU A 230 -19.87 -8.42 22.80
CA GLU A 230 -19.03 -7.69 21.85
C GLU A 230 -17.60 -8.24 21.81
N VAL A 231 -16.96 -8.47 22.97
CA VAL A 231 -15.60 -9.01 23.01
C VAL A 231 -15.57 -10.47 22.57
N VAL A 232 -16.55 -11.29 23.00
CA VAL A 232 -16.63 -12.71 22.59
C VAL A 232 -16.83 -12.84 21.09
N GLN A 233 -17.70 -11.99 20.52
CA GLN A 233 -17.94 -11.97 19.08
C GLN A 233 -16.68 -11.60 18.29
N LEU A 234 -15.99 -10.52 18.67
CA LEU A 234 -14.74 -10.14 18.02
C LEU A 234 -13.72 -11.27 18.06
N VAL A 235 -13.45 -11.83 19.25
CA VAL A 235 -12.42 -12.89 19.39
C VAL A 235 -12.75 -14.11 18.56
N ARG A 236 -14.04 -14.50 18.47
CA ARG A 236 -14.48 -15.60 17.61
C ARG A 236 -14.37 -15.32 16.12
N GLU A 237 -14.54 -14.07 15.69
CA GLU A 237 -14.45 -13.69 14.28
C GLU A 237 -13.00 -13.57 13.80
N VAL A 238 -12.10 -13.07 14.64
CA VAL A 238 -10.72 -12.81 14.23
C VAL A 238 -9.80 -14.02 14.46
N PHE A 239 -10.00 -14.80 15.52
CA PHE A 239 -9.20 -16.00 15.78
C PHE A 239 -9.88 -17.23 15.19
N ILE A 240 -9.74 -17.42 13.89
CA ILE A 240 -10.25 -18.58 13.15
C ILE A 240 -9.11 -19.33 12.45
N ASP A 241 -9.31 -20.62 12.22
CA ASP A 241 -8.42 -21.53 11.49
C ASP A 241 -6.94 -21.37 11.93
N LYS A 242 -6.07 -20.92 11.03
CA LYS A 242 -4.62 -20.79 11.32
C LYS A 242 -4.31 -19.70 12.34
N PHE A 243 -5.12 -18.64 12.38
CA PHE A 243 -4.96 -17.57 13.38
C PHE A 243 -5.43 -17.99 14.79
N ALA A 244 -6.19 -19.09 14.90
CA ALA A 244 -6.64 -19.66 16.18
C ALA A 244 -5.66 -20.70 16.77
N LEU A 245 -4.60 -21.07 16.06
CA LEU A 245 -3.68 -22.11 16.51
C LEU A 245 -2.71 -21.62 17.58
N VAL A 246 -2.14 -22.58 18.31
CA VAL A 246 -0.97 -22.32 19.15
C VAL A 246 0.18 -21.89 18.25
N GLY A 247 0.62 -20.66 18.40
CA GLY A 247 1.66 -20.05 17.59
C GLY A 247 2.93 -19.74 18.37
N ASN A 248 4.03 -19.62 17.63
CA ASN A 248 5.33 -19.25 18.16
C ASN A 248 6.03 -18.16 17.34
N THR A 249 5.34 -17.57 16.36
CA THR A 249 5.92 -16.59 15.44
C THR A 249 5.37 -15.19 15.73
N SER A 250 6.26 -14.20 15.84
CA SER A 250 5.95 -12.78 15.89
C SER A 250 6.28 -12.16 14.55
N ILE A 251 5.39 -11.34 14.00
CA ILE A 251 5.67 -10.61 12.75
C ILE A 251 6.69 -9.49 12.99
N ARG A 252 6.63 -8.82 14.16
CA ARG A 252 7.60 -7.81 14.55
C ARG A 252 9.01 -8.40 14.65
N GLU A 253 9.15 -9.58 15.29
CA GLU A 253 10.43 -10.28 15.38
C GLU A 253 10.97 -10.64 13.98
N CYS A 254 10.10 -11.06 13.05
CA CYS A 254 10.48 -11.37 11.67
C CYS A 254 11.00 -10.12 10.93
N VAL A 255 10.37 -8.97 11.13
CA VAL A 255 10.83 -7.68 10.56
C VAL A 255 12.15 -7.24 11.20
N ARG A 256 12.28 -7.37 12.51
CA ARG A 256 13.50 -7.01 13.28
C ARG A 256 14.71 -7.84 12.85
N ASN A 257 14.52 -9.13 12.68
CA ASN A 257 15.60 -10.08 12.33
C ASN A 257 16.03 -10.00 10.86
N LYS A 258 15.20 -9.42 9.98
CA LYS A 258 15.49 -9.21 8.55
C LYS A 258 15.94 -10.48 7.78
N GLY A 259 16.55 -10.30 6.61
CA GLY A 259 17.10 -11.40 5.81
C GLY A 259 16.08 -12.33 5.17
N LYS A 260 14.78 -12.01 5.22
CA LYS A 260 13.69 -12.87 4.73
C LYS A 260 12.65 -12.08 3.95
N LYS A 261 11.84 -12.82 3.18
CA LYS A 261 10.59 -12.32 2.63
C LYS A 261 9.44 -12.76 3.52
N ILE A 262 8.52 -11.85 3.76
CA ILE A 262 7.31 -12.05 4.55
C ILE A 262 6.13 -11.80 3.62
N PHE A 263 5.26 -12.78 3.49
CA PHE A 263 4.02 -12.65 2.73
C PHE A 263 2.86 -12.60 3.72
N ILE A 264 1.99 -11.62 3.53
CA ILE A 264 0.71 -11.52 4.22
C ILE A 264 -0.35 -11.84 3.16
N GLU A 265 -0.84 -13.08 3.20
CA GLU A 265 -1.78 -13.63 2.22
C GLU A 265 -3.22 -13.28 2.59
N TYR A 266 -3.82 -12.40 1.83
CA TYR A 266 -5.21 -11.98 2.01
C TYR A 266 -6.14 -12.90 1.22
N ASP A 267 -6.97 -13.66 1.90
CA ASP A 267 -7.99 -14.48 1.26
C ASP A 267 -9.23 -13.63 0.95
N LEU A 268 -9.53 -13.40 -0.32
CA LEU A 268 -10.69 -12.63 -0.76
C LEU A 268 -12.03 -13.22 -0.29
N GLY A 269 -12.11 -14.55 -0.07
CA GLY A 269 -13.33 -15.22 0.38
C GLY A 269 -13.74 -14.87 1.81
N ILE A 270 -12.77 -14.65 2.69
CA ILE A 270 -12.97 -14.39 4.13
C ILE A 270 -12.27 -13.10 4.59
N GLY A 271 -11.66 -12.39 3.67
CA GLY A 271 -10.80 -11.23 3.96
C GLY A 271 -11.51 -10.14 4.74
N ASN A 272 -12.78 -9.87 4.46
CA ASN A 272 -13.55 -8.87 5.20
C ASN A 272 -13.69 -9.23 6.69
N THR A 273 -13.87 -10.50 7.02
CA THR A 273 -13.94 -10.97 8.41
C THR A 273 -12.58 -10.86 9.10
N LEU A 274 -11.51 -11.17 8.38
CA LEU A 274 -10.14 -11.13 8.89
C LEU A 274 -9.43 -9.77 8.69
N ALA A 275 -10.11 -8.78 8.13
CA ALA A 275 -9.55 -7.45 7.91
C ALA A 275 -8.87 -6.85 9.16
N PRO A 276 -9.42 -7.00 10.40
CA PRO A 276 -8.75 -6.52 11.60
C PRO A 276 -7.40 -7.19 11.85
N ILE A 277 -7.25 -8.49 11.54
CA ILE A 277 -5.97 -9.22 11.69
C ILE A 277 -4.96 -8.74 10.63
N TYR A 278 -5.37 -8.65 9.37
CA TYR A 278 -4.47 -8.22 8.29
C TYR A 278 -3.98 -6.77 8.51
N ARG A 279 -4.89 -5.90 8.95
CA ARG A 279 -4.54 -4.53 9.35
C ARG A 279 -3.54 -4.54 10.51
N LEU A 280 -3.81 -5.33 11.55
CA LEU A 280 -2.94 -5.44 12.70
C LEU A 280 -1.54 -5.94 12.31
N LEU A 281 -1.44 -6.99 11.48
CA LEU A 281 -0.16 -7.51 11.02
C LEU A 281 0.65 -6.43 10.28
N LEU A 282 0.01 -5.67 9.38
CA LEU A 282 0.71 -4.63 8.63
C LEU A 282 1.05 -3.41 9.48
N ASP A 283 0.19 -3.03 10.43
CA ASP A 283 0.51 -1.96 11.40
C ASP A 283 1.70 -2.35 12.28
N MET A 284 1.79 -3.61 12.71
CA MET A 284 2.95 -4.12 13.45
C MET A 284 4.24 -4.11 12.62
N VAL A 285 4.15 -4.42 11.31
CA VAL A 285 5.27 -4.28 10.37
C VAL A 285 5.73 -2.83 10.30
N LEU A 286 4.79 -1.90 10.10
CA LEU A 286 5.08 -0.47 10.01
C LEU A 286 5.67 0.06 11.32
N LYS A 287 5.08 -0.29 12.46
CA LYS A 287 5.58 0.10 13.78
C LYS A 287 7.03 -0.35 14.00
N GLU A 288 7.33 -1.62 13.71
CA GLU A 288 8.67 -2.17 13.85
C GLU A 288 9.67 -1.52 12.88
N ALA A 289 9.23 -1.24 11.64
CA ALA A 289 10.03 -0.55 10.64
C ALA A 289 10.35 0.91 11.01
N LEU A 290 9.51 1.53 11.83
CA LEU A 290 9.69 2.90 12.33
C LEU A 290 10.46 2.96 13.67
N CYS A 291 10.77 1.83 14.28
CA CYS A 291 11.54 1.78 15.52
C CYS A 291 13.01 2.17 15.28
N ARG A 292 13.51 3.13 16.03
CA ARG A 292 14.88 3.67 15.86
C ARG A 292 15.96 2.68 16.21
N ASP A 293 15.71 1.77 17.12
CA ASP A 293 16.70 0.82 17.63
C ASP A 293 16.95 -0.37 16.67
N SER A 294 16.08 -0.58 15.68
CA SER A 294 16.16 -1.66 14.70
C SER A 294 16.83 -1.27 13.36
N GLN A 295 17.50 -0.13 13.28
CA GLN A 295 17.86 0.62 12.08
C GLN A 295 19.04 0.09 11.25
N ARG A 296 19.18 -1.21 11.06
CA ARG A 296 20.12 -1.69 10.04
C ARG A 296 19.35 -2.21 8.82
N GLY A 297 19.75 -1.72 7.62
CA GLY A 297 19.17 -2.15 6.35
C GLY A 297 17.80 -1.56 6.04
N ASN A 298 17.09 -2.15 5.08
CA ASN A 298 15.87 -1.61 4.54
C ASN A 298 14.66 -2.50 4.85
N VAL A 299 13.48 -1.87 4.98
CA VAL A 299 12.18 -2.53 5.04
C VAL A 299 11.37 -2.14 3.80
N TYR A 300 11.26 -3.07 2.86
CA TYR A 300 10.42 -2.90 1.67
C TYR A 300 9.02 -3.41 2.00
N ILE A 301 8.02 -2.56 1.85
CA ILE A 301 6.61 -2.89 2.06
C ILE A 301 5.89 -2.76 0.72
N VAL A 302 5.39 -3.87 0.21
CA VAL A 302 4.66 -3.93 -1.06
C VAL A 302 3.20 -4.21 -0.76
N ILE A 303 2.31 -3.33 -1.20
CA ILE A 303 0.87 -3.42 -1.02
C ILE A 303 0.24 -3.37 -2.41
N ASP A 304 -0.16 -4.52 -2.96
CA ASP A 304 -0.75 -4.61 -4.32
C ASP A 304 -2.10 -3.88 -4.41
N GLU A 305 -2.91 -3.94 -3.34
CA GLU A 305 -4.21 -3.28 -3.27
C GLU A 305 -4.37 -2.58 -1.92
N PHE A 306 -4.08 -1.29 -1.90
CA PHE A 306 -4.07 -0.50 -0.67
C PHE A 306 -5.48 -0.30 -0.09
N SER A 307 -6.50 -0.27 -0.93
CA SER A 307 -7.89 -0.07 -0.50
C SER A 307 -8.42 -1.18 0.42
N LEU A 308 -7.82 -2.38 0.41
CA LEU A 308 -8.20 -3.48 1.30
C LEU A 308 -7.69 -3.34 2.73
N LEU A 309 -6.91 -2.32 3.01
CA LEU A 309 -6.31 -2.04 4.31
C LEU A 309 -6.71 -0.65 4.83
N PRO A 310 -8.01 -0.41 5.08
CA PRO A 310 -8.46 0.89 5.56
C PRO A 310 -7.94 1.16 6.97
N ASN A 311 -7.66 2.43 7.26
CA ASN A 311 -7.33 2.91 8.61
C ASN A 311 -6.08 2.28 9.26
N LEU A 312 -5.02 2.01 8.46
CA LEU A 312 -3.70 1.68 9.02
C LEU A 312 -3.20 2.85 9.89
N GLN A 313 -2.85 2.57 11.14
CA GLN A 313 -2.48 3.62 12.11
C GLN A 313 -1.12 4.25 11.79
N HIS A 314 -0.15 3.44 11.35
CA HIS A 314 1.24 3.86 11.14
C HIS A 314 1.59 4.21 9.69
N ILE A 315 0.64 4.12 8.75
CA ILE A 315 0.95 4.34 7.33
C ILE A 315 1.36 5.78 7.03
N ALA A 316 0.67 6.77 7.65
CA ALA A 316 1.00 8.18 7.46
C ALA A 316 2.43 8.49 7.97
N ASP A 317 2.81 7.94 9.11
CA ASP A 317 4.16 8.08 9.66
C ASP A 317 5.19 7.33 8.80
N GLY A 318 4.84 6.14 8.33
CA GLY A 318 5.67 5.35 7.43
C GLY A 318 6.02 6.09 6.15
N VAL A 319 5.02 6.72 5.54
CA VAL A 319 5.19 7.47 4.28
C VAL A 319 5.90 8.80 4.50
N ASN A 320 5.60 9.52 5.60
CA ASN A 320 6.13 10.86 5.80
C ASN A 320 7.52 10.88 6.50
N PHE A 321 7.78 9.93 7.39
CA PHE A 321 9.00 9.91 8.22
C PHE A 321 9.85 8.65 8.04
N GLY A 322 9.32 7.59 7.45
CA GLY A 322 10.01 6.30 7.29
C GLY A 322 11.26 6.34 6.42
N ARG A 323 11.45 7.38 5.61
CA ARG A 323 12.58 7.53 4.70
C ARG A 323 13.93 7.42 5.40
N GLU A 324 14.12 8.08 6.53
CA GLU A 324 15.37 8.10 7.28
C GLU A 324 15.61 6.77 8.02
N LEU A 325 14.53 5.99 8.20
CA LEU A 325 14.52 4.70 8.89
C LEU A 325 14.64 3.50 7.93
N GLY A 326 14.87 3.75 6.64
CA GLY A 326 15.03 2.71 5.64
C GLY A 326 13.72 2.11 5.13
N VAL A 327 12.55 2.69 5.47
CA VAL A 327 11.25 2.24 5.00
C VAL A 327 11.03 2.63 3.54
N LYS A 328 10.58 1.67 2.72
CA LYS A 328 10.27 1.84 1.31
C LYS A 328 8.92 1.22 1.00
N ILE A 329 7.94 2.03 0.64
CA ILE A 329 6.58 1.58 0.37
C ILE A 329 6.32 1.62 -1.13
N ILE A 330 5.83 0.51 -1.68
CA ILE A 330 5.35 0.37 -3.04
C ILE A 330 3.88 0.01 -2.94
N ALA A 331 3.01 0.92 -3.34
CA ALA A 331 1.56 0.76 -3.18
C ALA A 331 0.83 0.79 -4.52
N GLY A 332 -0.09 -0.17 -4.69
CA GLY A 332 -1.08 -0.19 -5.75
C GLY A 332 -2.42 0.37 -5.25
N LEU A 333 -3.06 1.18 -6.07
CA LEU A 333 -4.35 1.79 -5.77
C LEU A 333 -5.23 1.80 -7.03
N GLN A 334 -6.51 1.43 -6.90
CA GLN A 334 -7.42 1.41 -8.05
C GLN A 334 -7.98 2.80 -8.35
N ASN A 335 -8.41 3.53 -7.34
CA ASN A 335 -8.90 4.89 -7.45
C ASN A 335 -8.65 5.68 -6.15
N ILE A 336 -8.70 7.00 -6.26
CA ILE A 336 -8.44 7.91 -5.14
C ILE A 336 -9.64 7.97 -4.17
N GLU A 337 -10.86 7.75 -4.66
CA GLU A 337 -12.09 7.80 -3.86
C GLU A 337 -12.05 6.77 -2.72
N GLN A 338 -11.55 5.56 -2.96
CA GLN A 338 -11.36 4.55 -1.92
C GLN A 338 -10.39 4.99 -0.82
N MET A 339 -9.38 5.78 -1.16
CA MET A 339 -8.50 6.36 -0.13
C MET A 339 -9.21 7.42 0.71
N TYR A 340 -10.05 8.24 0.07
CA TYR A 340 -10.85 9.23 0.79
C TYR A 340 -11.90 8.60 1.69
N GLU A 341 -12.52 7.51 1.25
CA GLU A 341 -13.44 6.72 2.09
C GLU A 341 -12.73 6.08 3.29
N ALA A 342 -11.55 5.49 3.06
CA ALA A 342 -10.81 4.76 4.08
C ALA A 342 -10.15 5.65 5.14
N TYR A 343 -9.63 6.82 4.75
CA TYR A 343 -8.79 7.66 5.62
C TYR A 343 -9.36 9.08 5.84
N GLY A 344 -10.43 9.45 5.13
CA GLY A 344 -10.87 10.83 5.01
C GLY A 344 -9.96 11.65 4.08
N GLU A 345 -10.49 12.72 3.47
CA GLU A 345 -9.81 13.48 2.44
C GLU A 345 -8.46 14.08 2.90
N TYR A 346 -8.39 14.63 4.10
CA TYR A 346 -7.16 15.26 4.62
C TYR A 346 -6.05 14.23 4.91
N SER A 347 -6.36 13.13 5.59
CA SER A 347 -5.38 12.10 5.91
C SER A 347 -4.91 11.36 4.65
N ALA A 348 -5.84 11.04 3.74
CA ALA A 348 -5.52 10.46 2.44
C ALA A 348 -4.60 11.39 1.62
N GLY A 349 -4.89 12.69 1.59
CA GLY A 349 -4.05 13.69 0.94
C GLY A 349 -2.63 13.72 1.51
N SER A 350 -2.49 13.65 2.84
CA SER A 350 -1.19 13.56 3.52
C SER A 350 -0.43 12.29 3.11
N ILE A 351 -1.08 11.13 3.13
CA ILE A 351 -0.48 9.84 2.72
C ILE A 351 -0.04 9.88 1.26
N LEU A 352 -0.93 10.32 0.35
CA LEU A 352 -0.66 10.38 -1.09
C LEU A 352 0.48 11.35 -1.44
N SER A 353 0.62 12.45 -0.69
CA SER A 353 1.68 13.43 -0.91
C SER A 353 3.08 12.90 -0.65
N GLY A 354 3.21 11.90 0.23
CA GLY A 354 4.49 11.28 0.56
C GLY A 354 5.06 10.37 -0.54
N PHE A 355 4.25 9.94 -1.49
CA PHE A 355 4.73 9.18 -2.64
C PHE A 355 5.36 10.11 -3.68
N ASN A 356 6.66 10.01 -3.89
CA ASN A 356 7.40 10.86 -4.83
C ASN A 356 7.41 10.31 -6.26
N THR A 357 7.46 8.99 -6.40
CA THR A 357 7.47 8.31 -7.70
C THR A 357 6.08 7.74 -7.97
N ARG A 358 5.46 8.15 -9.06
CA ARG A 358 4.08 7.78 -9.38
C ARG A 358 3.97 7.27 -10.80
N PHE A 359 3.19 6.20 -10.95
CA PHE A 359 2.80 5.62 -12.24
C PHE A 359 1.29 5.69 -12.34
N PHE A 360 0.78 6.56 -13.18
CA PHE A 360 -0.65 6.74 -13.43
C PHE A 360 -1.04 5.97 -14.67
N PHE A 361 -1.69 4.85 -14.47
CA PHE A 361 -2.26 4.03 -15.52
C PHE A 361 -3.62 4.57 -15.97
N LYS A 362 -4.30 3.83 -16.84
CA LYS A 362 -5.68 4.13 -17.23
C LYS A 362 -6.57 4.22 -16.00
N VAL A 363 -7.25 5.35 -15.82
CA VAL A 363 -8.28 5.59 -14.78
C VAL A 363 -9.58 6.02 -15.42
N ASN A 364 -10.69 5.49 -14.94
CA ASN A 364 -12.02 5.77 -15.47
C ASN A 364 -12.84 6.72 -14.58
N ASP A 365 -12.51 6.78 -13.28
CA ASP A 365 -13.23 7.60 -12.33
C ASP A 365 -12.77 9.08 -12.37
N SER A 366 -13.70 9.99 -12.13
CA SER A 366 -13.47 11.43 -12.19
C SER A 366 -12.60 11.95 -11.04
N CYS A 367 -12.70 11.32 -9.86
CA CYS A 367 -11.95 11.72 -8.67
C CYS A 367 -10.44 11.52 -8.89
N SER A 368 -10.04 10.34 -9.39
CA SER A 368 -8.64 10.06 -9.71
C SER A 368 -8.11 10.97 -10.84
N ARG A 369 -8.89 11.20 -11.90
CA ARG A 369 -8.48 12.11 -12.98
C ARG A 369 -8.25 13.54 -12.46
N LYS A 370 -9.17 14.06 -11.65
CA LYS A 370 -9.05 15.37 -11.04
C LYS A 370 -7.81 15.47 -10.14
N TYR A 371 -7.60 14.46 -9.29
CA TYR A 371 -6.41 14.37 -8.43
C TYR A 371 -5.11 14.47 -9.25
N ILE A 372 -5.00 13.70 -10.34
CA ILE A 372 -3.79 13.69 -11.17
C ILE A 372 -3.60 15.06 -11.86
N GLN A 373 -4.68 15.67 -12.37
CA GLN A 373 -4.63 16.98 -13.01
C GLN A 373 -4.17 18.08 -12.04
N GLU A 374 -4.73 18.11 -10.84
CA GLU A 374 -4.35 19.08 -9.80
C GLU A 374 -2.90 18.88 -9.34
N LEU A 375 -2.45 17.61 -9.20
CA LEU A 375 -1.09 17.28 -8.84
C LEU A 375 -0.06 17.74 -9.89
N LEU A 376 -0.37 17.61 -11.18
CA LEU A 376 0.51 17.98 -12.28
C LEU A 376 0.42 19.47 -12.61
N GLY A 377 -0.65 20.13 -12.19
CA GLY A 377 -0.85 21.56 -12.35
C GLY A 377 -1.33 21.97 -13.74
N THR A 378 -1.26 23.28 -14.00
CA THR A 378 -1.74 23.91 -15.23
C THR A 378 -0.59 24.35 -16.13
N ASN A 379 -0.89 24.50 -17.40
CA ASN A 379 0.01 24.94 -18.44
C ASN A 379 -0.63 26.04 -19.26
N ARG A 380 0.15 27.01 -19.73
CA ARG A 380 -0.28 28.07 -20.63
C ARG A 380 0.29 27.82 -22.01
N GLN A 381 -0.58 27.93 -23.02
CA GLN A 381 -0.22 27.71 -24.42
C GLN A 381 -0.72 28.85 -25.27
N ILE A 382 0.03 29.21 -26.28
CA ILE A 382 -0.41 30.17 -27.32
C ILE A 382 -0.83 29.36 -28.54
N TYR A 383 -2.05 29.55 -28.96
CA TYR A 383 -2.55 29.02 -30.23
C TYR A 383 -2.63 30.14 -31.23
N SER A 384 -1.98 29.98 -32.40
CA SER A 384 -2.05 30.89 -33.51
C SER A 384 -3.06 30.39 -34.53
N PHE A 385 -4.11 31.14 -34.74
CA PHE A 385 -5.15 30.84 -35.73
C PHE A 385 -5.00 31.74 -36.93
N GLN A 386 -5.13 31.20 -38.12
CA GLN A 386 -5.20 32.03 -39.33
C GLN A 386 -6.57 32.70 -39.39
N SER A 387 -6.59 34.03 -39.48
CA SER A 387 -7.83 34.80 -39.65
C SER A 387 -8.53 34.39 -40.96
N SER A 388 -9.85 34.22 -40.90
CA SER A 388 -10.67 33.99 -42.08
C SER A 388 -10.76 35.24 -43.01
N GLU A 389 -10.45 36.43 -42.49
CA GLU A 389 -10.39 37.65 -43.24
C GLU A 389 -9.02 37.81 -43.92
N LYS A 390 -8.99 37.95 -45.23
CA LYS A 390 -7.79 37.98 -46.07
C LYS A 390 -6.75 39.07 -45.71
N GLN A 391 -7.07 39.98 -44.81
CA GLN A 391 -6.20 41.09 -44.42
C GLN A 391 -5.71 41.11 -42.98
N LYS A 392 -6.18 40.16 -42.14
CA LYS A 392 -5.75 40.09 -40.75
C LYS A 392 -4.93 38.84 -40.54
N GLY A 393 -3.65 38.91 -40.46
CA GLY A 393 -2.69 37.85 -40.24
C GLY A 393 -3.09 36.74 -39.25
N PHE A 394 -2.20 36.30 -38.40
CA PHE A 394 -2.49 35.30 -37.34
C PHE A 394 -3.10 36.00 -36.11
N ILE A 395 -4.12 35.38 -35.53
CA ILE A 395 -4.68 35.74 -34.22
C ILE A 395 -4.11 34.78 -33.20
N GLU A 396 -3.43 35.31 -32.20
CA GLU A 396 -2.89 34.54 -31.10
C GLU A 396 -3.85 34.57 -29.89
N GLN A 397 -4.13 33.40 -29.34
CA GLN A 397 -4.91 33.28 -28.10
C GLN A 397 -4.12 32.51 -27.08
N VAL A 398 -4.08 33.04 -25.85
CA VAL A 398 -3.51 32.35 -24.70
C VAL A 398 -4.58 31.44 -24.12
N TYR A 399 -4.28 30.17 -24.06
CA TYR A 399 -5.11 29.17 -23.44
C TYR A 399 -4.43 28.63 -22.18
N THR A 400 -5.19 28.51 -21.10
CA THR A 400 -4.73 27.89 -19.85
C THR A 400 -5.49 26.58 -19.68
N GLY A 401 -4.78 25.46 -19.66
CA GLY A 401 -5.32 24.14 -19.44
C GLY A 401 -4.47 23.34 -18.43
N TYR A 402 -4.82 22.11 -18.22
CA TYR A 402 -3.97 21.22 -17.41
C TYR A 402 -2.75 20.77 -18.22
N VAL A 403 -1.67 20.43 -17.51
CA VAL A 403 -0.46 19.85 -18.13
C VAL A 403 -0.80 18.58 -18.88
N VAL A 404 -1.69 17.75 -18.31
CA VAL A 404 -2.25 16.57 -18.94
C VAL A 404 -3.77 16.66 -18.86
N GLU A 405 -4.41 16.67 -20.01
CA GLU A 405 -5.87 16.70 -20.11
C GLU A 405 -6.48 15.36 -19.69
N ASP A 406 -7.70 15.40 -19.13
CA ASP A 406 -8.35 14.22 -18.50
C ASP A 406 -8.58 13.05 -19.47
N TRP A 407 -8.89 13.35 -20.74
CA TRP A 407 -9.08 12.33 -21.77
C TRP A 407 -7.83 11.49 -22.06
N VAL A 408 -6.63 11.95 -21.71
CA VAL A 408 -5.38 11.21 -21.88
C VAL A 408 -5.38 9.97 -21.00
N TYR A 409 -5.80 10.09 -19.75
CA TYR A 409 -5.82 8.98 -18.80
C TYR A 409 -6.80 7.87 -19.22
N GLU A 410 -7.91 8.24 -19.83
CA GLU A 410 -8.91 7.28 -20.32
C GLU A 410 -8.41 6.50 -21.56
N LYS A 411 -7.57 7.14 -22.36
CA LYS A 411 -7.06 6.55 -23.61
C LYS A 411 -5.73 5.81 -23.47
N LEU A 412 -5.11 5.79 -22.28
CA LEU A 412 -3.88 5.04 -22.10
C LEU A 412 -4.12 3.55 -22.41
N PRO A 413 -3.27 2.92 -23.24
CA PRO A 413 -3.30 1.48 -23.46
C PRO A 413 -2.99 0.70 -22.19
N ILE A 414 -3.39 -0.57 -22.14
CA ILE A 414 -3.01 -1.49 -21.05
C ILE A 414 -1.47 -1.58 -21.02
N GLY A 415 -0.89 -1.50 -19.83
CA GLY A 415 0.57 -1.52 -19.64
C GLY A 415 1.28 -0.21 -19.97
N ALA A 416 0.54 0.82 -20.41
CA ALA A 416 1.06 2.18 -20.52
C ALA A 416 0.72 2.99 -19.28
N ALA A 417 1.64 3.86 -18.85
CA ALA A 417 1.45 4.73 -17.70
C ALA A 417 2.02 6.12 -17.98
N LEU A 418 1.46 7.12 -17.32
CA LEU A 418 2.09 8.41 -17.15
C LEU A 418 3.02 8.33 -15.94
N PHE A 419 4.31 8.34 -16.19
CA PHE A 419 5.34 8.35 -15.16
C PHE A 419 5.61 9.77 -14.67
N HIS A 420 5.59 9.97 -13.37
CA HIS A 420 5.88 11.25 -12.74
C HIS A 420 6.74 11.08 -11.48
N GLN A 421 7.72 11.94 -11.33
CA GLN A 421 8.48 12.15 -10.08
C GLN A 421 8.41 13.62 -9.70
N ASN A 422 8.27 13.94 -8.42
CA ASN A 422 8.19 15.33 -7.96
C ASN A 422 9.37 16.16 -8.50
N GLY A 423 9.04 17.31 -9.09
CA GLY A 423 10.00 18.23 -9.71
C GLY A 423 10.49 17.80 -11.10
N LYS A 424 9.94 16.73 -11.69
CA LYS A 424 10.25 16.31 -13.05
C LYS A 424 9.01 16.41 -13.96
N ILE A 425 9.26 16.56 -15.24
CA ILE A 425 8.20 16.58 -16.26
C ILE A 425 7.60 15.17 -16.37
N PRO A 426 6.26 15.03 -16.39
CA PRO A 426 5.61 13.74 -16.58
C PRO A 426 5.84 13.20 -18.01
N VAL A 427 5.99 11.88 -18.14
CA VAL A 427 6.25 11.21 -19.42
C VAL A 427 5.33 10.00 -19.58
N ILE A 428 4.74 9.83 -20.75
CA ILE A 428 3.99 8.62 -21.09
C ILE A 428 5.01 7.53 -21.46
N ILE A 429 4.90 6.39 -20.79
CA ILE A 429 5.77 5.23 -20.95
C ILE A 429 4.95 3.97 -21.23
N GLY A 430 5.51 3.03 -21.99
CA GLY A 430 5.04 1.67 -22.11
C GLY A 430 5.93 0.73 -21.30
N LEU A 431 5.35 -0.09 -20.46
CA LEU A 431 6.06 -1.07 -19.65
C LEU A 431 6.23 -2.38 -20.42
N PRO A 432 7.34 -3.11 -20.23
CA PRO A 432 7.46 -4.48 -20.72
C PRO A 432 6.55 -5.41 -19.92
N GLU A 433 6.15 -6.52 -20.51
CA GLU A 433 5.44 -7.58 -19.82
C GLU A 433 6.41 -8.36 -18.91
N PHE A 434 6.01 -8.61 -17.66
CA PHE A 434 6.76 -9.46 -16.75
C PHE A 434 6.62 -10.93 -17.15
N THR A 435 7.72 -11.57 -17.51
CA THR A 435 7.74 -12.97 -17.99
C THR A 435 8.37 -13.95 -17.01
N GLY A 436 8.73 -13.50 -15.81
CA GLY A 436 9.34 -14.32 -14.74
C GLY A 436 10.73 -13.87 -14.33
N LEU A 437 11.28 -14.53 -13.31
CA LEU A 437 12.62 -14.24 -12.80
C LEU A 437 13.67 -14.72 -13.81
N GLY A 438 14.51 -13.83 -14.30
CA GLY A 438 15.75 -14.21 -14.97
C GLY A 438 16.00 -13.67 -16.38
N ASN A 439 15.01 -13.39 -17.20
CA ASN A 439 15.20 -12.72 -18.48
C ASN A 439 13.95 -11.95 -18.87
N GLN A 440 14.05 -10.65 -18.94
CA GLN A 440 12.97 -9.85 -19.51
C GLN A 440 13.22 -9.71 -21.01
N PRO A 441 12.37 -10.27 -21.87
CA PRO A 441 12.45 -9.97 -23.28
C PRO A 441 12.06 -8.50 -23.48
N LEU A 442 13.03 -7.70 -23.89
CA LEU A 442 12.85 -6.26 -24.22
C LEU A 442 11.89 -6.02 -25.40
N ASN A 443 11.23 -7.06 -25.91
CA ASN A 443 10.56 -7.03 -27.21
C ASN A 443 9.05 -6.82 -27.17
N THR A 444 8.42 -6.86 -26.00
CA THR A 444 6.96 -6.71 -25.89
C THR A 444 6.62 -5.52 -24.98
N PHE A 445 6.58 -4.33 -25.55
CA PHE A 445 6.13 -3.12 -24.85
C PHE A 445 4.68 -2.83 -25.21
N ALA A 446 3.92 -2.27 -24.27
CA ALA A 446 2.53 -1.85 -24.44
C ALA A 446 2.36 -0.74 -25.49
N ILE A 447 3.40 0.04 -25.73
CA ILE A 447 3.43 1.08 -26.76
C ILE A 447 4.58 0.73 -27.71
N GLN A 448 4.27 0.59 -29.01
CA GLN A 448 5.31 0.50 -30.03
C GLN A 448 5.78 1.91 -30.37
N SER A 449 7.09 2.09 -30.57
CA SER A 449 7.61 3.36 -31.06
C SER A 449 6.98 3.64 -32.42
N THR A 450 6.13 4.64 -32.53
CA THR A 450 5.80 5.21 -33.82
C THR A 450 7.03 5.98 -34.28
N THR A 451 7.93 5.29 -35.00
CA THR A 451 8.82 5.97 -35.92
C THR A 451 7.90 6.70 -36.87
N ARG A 452 7.74 7.98 -36.70
CA ARG A 452 7.25 8.82 -37.80
C ARG A 452 8.31 8.73 -38.86
N ASP A 453 8.02 7.90 -39.87
CA ASP A 453 8.65 8.04 -41.13
C ASP A 453 8.44 9.50 -41.56
N THR A 454 9.50 10.27 -41.47
CA THR A 454 9.60 11.58 -42.14
C THR A 454 9.73 11.34 -43.63
N ASP A 455 8.73 10.74 -44.25
CA ASP A 455 8.53 10.84 -45.66
C ASP A 455 7.82 12.17 -45.94
N SER A 456 8.65 13.13 -46.25
CA SER A 456 8.32 14.31 -47.01
C SER A 456 7.61 13.88 -48.30
N ASN A 457 6.36 14.30 -48.43
CA ASN A 457 5.52 14.43 -49.62
C ASN A 457 4.18 13.72 -49.51
N GLN A 458 3.22 14.40 -48.91
CA GLN A 458 1.84 14.37 -49.41
C GLN A 458 1.05 15.58 -48.91
N THR A 459 1.22 16.70 -49.59
CA THR A 459 0.18 17.69 -49.79
C THR A 459 -1.00 17.02 -50.52
N LYS A 460 -1.96 16.48 -49.77
CA LYS A 460 -3.30 16.19 -50.28
C LYS A 460 -4.31 17.14 -49.67
N GLY A 461 -4.85 17.97 -50.54
CA GLY A 461 -5.81 19.01 -50.24
C GLY A 461 -7.08 18.47 -49.59
N PHE A 462 -7.54 19.17 -48.60
CA PHE A 462 -8.87 19.03 -48.03
C PHE A 462 -9.92 19.42 -49.08
N LYS A 463 -10.73 18.47 -49.51
CA LYS A 463 -11.95 18.71 -50.28
C LYS A 463 -12.95 19.45 -49.33
N ARG A 464 -13.41 20.60 -49.76
CA ARG A 464 -14.57 21.28 -49.20
C ARG A 464 -15.77 20.34 -49.32
N ILE A 465 -16.49 20.18 -48.21
CA ILE A 465 -17.87 19.71 -48.22
C ILE A 465 -18.74 20.98 -48.23
N ASN A 466 -19.54 21.12 -49.22
CA ASN A 466 -20.57 22.18 -49.33
C ASN A 466 -21.67 21.93 -48.30
#